data_f861c073ea20e9732e475cc4168458db
#
_entry.id   f861c073ea20e9732e475cc4168458db
#
_cell.length_a   1.000
_cell.length_b   1.000
_cell.length_c   1.000
_cell.angle_alpha   90.00
_cell.angle_beta   90.00
_cell.angle_gamma   90.00
#
_symmetry.space_group_name_H-M   'P 1'
#
loop_
_entity.id
_entity.type
_entity.pdbx_description
1 polymer ?
#
loop_
_entity_poly.entity_id
_entity_poly.type
_entity_poly.pdbx_seq_one_letter_code
_entity_poly.pdbx_strand_id
1 'polypeptide(L)'
;MSQIWKIPAPGDIVWYLFPEIPDIKPGPKPRPAIVLSVERREVGDQVSVIYGISRHLMRLKTGEVAITQAKNPAAYALAGLAYDIKFDFKVIVNLPWSDRYFKVPARNPYGNTPKIGTLHATILRAIETAYRAALAR
;
A
#
# COMPACT_ATOMS: atom_id res chain seq x y z
N MET A 1 12.39 19.94 8.08
CA MET A 1 12.09 19.01 9.16
C MET A 1 12.57 17.61 8.82
N SER A 2 13.25 17.00 9.73
CA SER A 2 13.76 15.66 9.46
C SER A 2 12.63 14.63 9.42
N GLN A 3 12.86 13.62 8.64
CA GLN A 3 11.94 12.50 8.50
C GLN A 3 11.99 11.63 9.75
N ILE A 4 10.84 11.26 10.29
CA ILE A 4 10.76 10.48 11.52
C ILE A 4 10.99 8.99 11.28
N TRP A 5 10.71 8.49 10.08
CA TRP A 5 10.86 7.07 9.76
C TRP A 5 11.80 6.89 8.59
N LYS A 6 12.46 5.74 8.57
CA LYS A 6 13.22 5.32 7.40
C LYS A 6 12.31 5.29 6.19
N ILE A 7 12.78 5.78 5.03
CA ILE A 7 12.01 5.79 3.82
C ILE A 7 11.75 4.35 3.36
N PRO A 8 10.51 4.04 2.89
CA PRO A 8 10.22 2.67 2.44
C PRO A 8 10.82 2.39 1.07
N ALA A 9 10.79 1.13 0.68
CA ALA A 9 11.22 0.69 -0.65
C ALA A 9 10.01 0.30 -1.49
N PRO A 10 10.11 0.39 -2.83
CA PRO A 10 9.04 -0.15 -3.68
C PRO A 10 8.77 -1.62 -3.35
N GLY A 11 7.50 -1.99 -3.27
CA GLY A 11 7.08 -3.32 -2.86
C GLY A 11 6.81 -3.47 -1.38
N ASP A 12 7.18 -2.49 -0.56
CA ASP A 12 6.80 -2.50 0.84
C ASP A 12 5.29 -2.28 0.98
N ILE A 13 4.71 -2.89 2.01
CA ILE A 13 3.32 -2.62 2.39
C ILE A 13 3.37 -1.72 3.61
N VAL A 14 2.63 -0.61 3.55
CA VAL A 14 2.63 0.39 4.61
C VAL A 14 1.22 0.64 5.09
N TRP A 15 1.09 1.14 6.33
CA TRP A 15 -0.20 1.49 6.91
C TRP A 15 -0.48 2.96 6.66
N TYR A 16 -1.52 3.21 5.89
CA TYR A 16 -1.78 4.47 5.22
C TYR A 16 -3.17 4.99 5.59
N LEU A 17 -3.24 6.28 5.90
CA LEU A 17 -4.50 6.98 6.18
C LEU A 17 -5.04 7.49 4.85
N PHE A 18 -5.87 6.67 4.21
CA PHE A 18 -6.38 6.97 2.87
C PHE A 18 -7.14 8.30 2.86
N PRO A 19 -6.75 9.25 1.97
CA PRO A 19 -7.41 10.56 1.94
C PRO A 19 -8.88 10.45 1.55
N GLU A 20 -9.71 11.27 2.20
CA GLU A 20 -11.10 11.38 1.81
C GLU A 20 -11.21 12.32 0.62
N ILE A 21 -11.95 11.89 -0.39
CA ILE A 21 -12.19 12.69 -1.58
C ILE A 21 -13.43 13.56 -1.34
N PRO A 22 -13.44 14.86 -1.77
CA PRO A 22 -12.45 15.52 -2.63
C PRO A 22 -11.30 16.23 -1.91
N ASP A 23 -11.31 16.31 -0.62
CA ASP A 23 -10.46 17.24 0.12
C ASP A 23 -9.03 16.76 0.36
N ILE A 24 -8.69 15.55 -0.02
CA ILE A 24 -7.36 14.97 0.19
C ILE A 24 -6.91 15.15 1.65
N LYS A 25 -7.80 14.86 2.57
CA LYS A 25 -7.50 14.82 3.99
C LYS A 25 -7.20 13.39 4.40
N PRO A 26 -6.33 13.18 5.40
CA PRO A 26 -6.14 11.83 5.92
C PRO A 26 -7.46 11.21 6.32
N GLY A 27 -7.68 9.95 5.94
CA GLY A 27 -8.87 9.23 6.32
C GLY A 27 -8.84 8.83 7.80
N PRO A 28 -10.00 8.46 8.36
CA PRO A 28 -10.07 8.13 9.79
C PRO A 28 -9.48 6.77 10.15
N LYS A 29 -9.32 5.86 9.18
CA LYS A 29 -8.84 4.51 9.44
C LYS A 29 -7.63 4.19 8.59
N PRO A 30 -6.58 3.61 9.20
CA PRO A 30 -5.45 3.14 8.40
C PRO A 30 -5.85 1.95 7.54
N ARG A 31 -5.25 1.87 6.35
CA ARG A 31 -5.42 0.77 5.41
C ARG A 31 -4.08 0.36 4.85
N PRO A 32 -3.91 -0.91 4.46
CA PRO A 32 -2.69 -1.32 3.78
C PRO A 32 -2.57 -0.65 2.42
N ALA A 33 -1.35 -0.28 2.05
CA ALA A 33 -1.05 0.26 0.73
C ALA A 33 0.29 -0.27 0.25
N ILE A 34 0.40 -0.50 -1.05
CA ILE A 34 1.65 -0.93 -1.68
C ILE A 34 2.44 0.31 -2.08
N VAL A 35 3.71 0.38 -1.68
CA VAL A 35 4.60 1.43 -2.15
C VAL A 35 5.02 1.11 -3.57
N LEU A 36 4.65 1.97 -4.51
CA LEU A 36 5.00 1.80 -5.92
C LEU A 36 6.35 2.46 -6.23
N SER A 37 6.55 3.68 -5.74
CA SER A 37 7.78 4.41 -5.98
C SER A 37 8.03 5.42 -4.87
N VAL A 38 9.28 5.86 -4.79
CA VAL A 38 9.73 6.83 -3.80
C VAL A 38 10.49 7.92 -4.53
N GLU A 39 10.20 9.17 -4.19
CA GLU A 39 10.87 10.32 -4.75
C GLU A 39 11.54 11.09 -3.62
N ARG A 40 12.87 11.14 -3.65
CA ARG A 40 13.66 11.85 -2.65
C ARG A 40 13.76 13.33 -3.04
N ARG A 41 13.38 14.21 -2.13
CA ARG A 41 13.43 15.66 -2.35
C ARG A 41 13.99 16.38 -1.15
N GLU A 42 14.55 17.57 -1.36
CA GLU A 42 15.09 18.40 -0.27
C GLU A 42 14.02 18.77 0.75
N VAL A 43 12.81 19.07 0.27
CA VAL A 43 11.71 19.51 1.13
C VAL A 43 10.94 18.35 1.77
N GLY A 44 11.42 17.13 1.60
CA GLY A 44 10.76 15.96 2.14
C GLY A 44 10.46 14.93 1.06
N ASP A 45 10.50 13.68 1.46
CA ASP A 45 10.32 12.57 0.53
C ASP A 45 8.84 12.39 0.19
N GLN A 46 8.58 11.98 -1.04
CA GLN A 46 7.24 11.66 -1.53
C GLN A 46 7.16 10.18 -1.86
N VAL A 47 6.03 9.58 -1.61
CA VAL A 47 5.80 8.17 -1.97
C VAL A 47 4.53 8.07 -2.81
N SER A 48 4.57 7.22 -3.82
CA SER A 48 3.38 6.87 -4.60
C SER A 48 2.91 5.51 -4.12
N VAL A 49 1.65 5.43 -3.72
CA VAL A 49 1.09 4.23 -3.12
C VAL A 49 -0.21 3.82 -3.80
N ILE A 50 -0.49 2.54 -3.73
CA ILE A 50 -1.74 1.95 -4.21
C ILE A 50 -2.43 1.39 -2.98
N TYR A 51 -3.60 1.95 -2.66
CA TYR A 51 -4.29 1.55 -1.45
C TYR A 51 -5.07 0.26 -1.65
N GLY A 52 -5.29 -0.45 -0.54
CA GLY A 52 -6.07 -1.66 -0.54
C GLY A 52 -7.47 -1.44 0.02
N ILE A 53 -8.43 -2.17 -0.52
CA ILE A 53 -9.80 -2.16 -0.04
C ILE A 53 -10.24 -3.58 0.28
N SER A 54 -11.17 -3.70 1.24
CA SER A 54 -11.64 -5.00 1.73
C SER A 54 -13.04 -5.36 1.22
N ARG A 55 -13.53 -4.66 0.22
CA ARG A 55 -14.86 -4.91 -0.36
C ARG A 55 -14.74 -5.52 -1.75
N HIS A 56 -15.79 -6.27 -2.14
CA HIS A 56 -15.92 -6.81 -3.50
C HIS A 56 -14.72 -7.65 -3.93
N LEU A 57 -14.21 -8.46 -3.00
CA LEU A 57 -13.03 -9.27 -3.24
C LEU A 57 -13.23 -10.35 -4.28
N MET A 58 -14.48 -10.78 -4.49
CA MET A 58 -14.82 -11.80 -5.48
C MET A 58 -15.03 -11.23 -6.88
N ARG A 59 -15.05 -9.92 -7.02
CA ARG A 59 -15.25 -9.22 -8.30
C ARG A 59 -14.06 -8.37 -8.63
N LEU A 60 -13.05 -8.97 -9.24
CA LEU A 60 -11.85 -8.23 -9.63
C LEU A 60 -12.07 -7.58 -10.99
N LYS A 61 -11.83 -6.28 -11.05
CA LYS A 61 -11.83 -5.52 -12.29
C LYS A 61 -10.42 -5.51 -12.87
N THR A 62 -10.33 -5.10 -14.13
CA THR A 62 -9.02 -4.91 -14.77
C THR A 62 -8.16 -3.98 -13.91
N GLY A 63 -6.94 -4.39 -13.64
CA GLY A 63 -6.01 -3.61 -12.82
C GLY A 63 -6.10 -3.89 -11.34
N GLU A 64 -6.96 -4.81 -10.90
CA GLU A 64 -7.09 -5.18 -9.50
C GLU A 64 -6.42 -6.51 -9.20
N VAL A 65 -5.80 -6.60 -8.02
CA VAL A 65 -5.19 -7.84 -7.51
C VAL A 65 -5.65 -8.05 -6.08
N ALA A 66 -6.16 -9.25 -5.77
CA ALA A 66 -6.53 -9.61 -4.41
C ALA A 66 -5.44 -10.44 -3.76
N ILE A 67 -5.22 -10.20 -2.47
CA ILE A 67 -4.38 -11.05 -1.62
C ILE A 67 -5.28 -11.58 -0.52
N THR A 68 -5.56 -12.88 -0.55
CA THR A 68 -6.44 -13.50 0.42
C THR A 68 -5.70 -14.59 1.18
N GLN A 69 -6.11 -14.80 2.43
CA GLN A 69 -5.51 -15.84 3.25
C GLN A 69 -5.72 -17.23 2.64
N ALA A 70 -6.89 -17.47 2.07
CA ALA A 70 -7.23 -18.77 1.50
C ALA A 70 -6.43 -19.11 0.24
N LYS A 71 -6.27 -18.14 -0.66
CA LYS A 71 -5.63 -18.37 -1.96
C LYS A 71 -4.14 -18.04 -1.98
N ASN A 72 -3.73 -17.09 -1.13
CA ASN A 72 -2.37 -16.57 -1.13
C ASN A 72 -1.80 -16.53 0.28
N PRO A 73 -1.74 -17.66 1.01
CA PRO A 73 -1.38 -17.62 2.43
C PRO A 73 0.03 -17.06 2.69
N ALA A 74 1.01 -17.39 1.87
CA ALA A 74 2.35 -16.85 2.04
C ALA A 74 2.42 -15.36 1.75
N ALA A 75 1.75 -14.91 0.68
CA ALA A 75 1.72 -13.49 0.33
C ALA A 75 0.95 -12.69 1.36
N TYR A 76 -0.15 -13.24 1.87
CA TYR A 76 -0.95 -12.62 2.91
C TYR A 76 -0.14 -12.40 4.19
N ALA A 77 0.60 -13.43 4.61
CA ALA A 77 1.42 -13.34 5.82
C ALA A 77 2.58 -12.35 5.65
N LEU A 78 3.29 -12.41 4.53
CA LEU A 78 4.44 -11.54 4.29
C LEU A 78 4.02 -10.08 4.15
N ALA A 79 2.83 -9.82 3.61
CA ALA A 79 2.30 -8.48 3.50
C ALA A 79 1.83 -7.89 4.83
N GLY A 80 1.75 -8.71 5.87
CA GLY A 80 1.34 -8.26 7.20
C GLY A 80 -0.14 -7.93 7.30
N LEU A 81 -0.97 -8.59 6.49
CA LEU A 81 -2.40 -8.30 6.44
C LEU A 81 -3.15 -8.94 7.60
N ALA A 82 -4.17 -8.25 8.08
CA ALA A 82 -5.07 -8.76 9.11
C ALA A 82 -6.41 -9.22 8.52
N TYR A 83 -6.67 -8.93 7.25
CA TYR A 83 -7.89 -9.32 6.54
C TYR A 83 -7.61 -9.33 5.05
N ASP A 84 -8.47 -10.03 4.31
CA ASP A 84 -8.34 -10.10 2.85
C ASP A 84 -8.52 -8.72 2.23
N ILE A 85 -7.76 -8.45 1.17
CA ILE A 85 -7.71 -7.13 0.57
C ILE A 85 -7.45 -7.24 -0.92
N LYS A 86 -7.85 -6.22 -1.68
CA LYS A 86 -7.45 -6.09 -3.07
C LYS A 86 -6.89 -4.70 -3.33
N PHE A 87 -5.99 -4.60 -4.29
CA PHE A 87 -5.33 -3.35 -4.67
C PHE A 87 -5.70 -3.00 -6.11
N ASP A 88 -6.06 -1.74 -6.33
CA ASP A 88 -6.45 -1.23 -7.66
C ASP A 88 -5.32 -0.38 -8.24
N PHE A 89 -4.61 -0.93 -9.21
CA PHE A 89 -3.44 -0.26 -9.82
C PHE A 89 -3.81 0.92 -10.71
N LYS A 90 -5.10 1.16 -10.92
CA LYS A 90 -5.58 2.38 -11.59
C LYS A 90 -5.62 3.58 -10.65
N VAL A 91 -5.54 3.36 -9.36
CA VAL A 91 -5.63 4.42 -8.35
C VAL A 91 -4.30 4.53 -7.62
N ILE A 92 -3.49 5.48 -8.04
CA ILE A 92 -2.16 5.75 -7.47
C ILE A 92 -2.20 7.13 -6.83
N VAL A 93 -1.76 7.23 -5.59
CA VAL A 93 -1.76 8.49 -4.84
C VAL A 93 -0.33 8.83 -4.45
N ASN A 94 0.10 10.06 -4.69
CA ASN A 94 1.42 10.54 -4.30
C ASN A 94 1.29 11.44 -3.08
N LEU A 95 1.99 11.09 -2.00
CA LEU A 95 1.86 11.77 -0.71
C LEU A 95 3.21 11.96 -0.04
N PRO A 96 3.34 13.01 0.79
CA PRO A 96 4.53 13.15 1.65
C PRO A 96 4.67 11.96 2.59
N TRP A 97 5.90 11.51 2.78
CA TRP A 97 6.20 10.45 3.76
C TRP A 97 6.23 11.10 5.14
N SER A 98 5.06 11.13 5.79
CA SER A 98 4.89 11.85 7.06
C SER A 98 3.79 11.22 7.89
N ASP A 99 3.76 11.56 9.19
CA ASP A 99 2.74 11.07 10.10
C ASP A 99 1.34 11.65 9.85
N ARG A 100 1.24 12.60 8.94
CA ARG A 100 -0.05 13.11 8.50
C ARG A 100 -0.84 12.06 7.71
N TYR A 101 -0.14 11.26 6.88
CA TYR A 101 -0.77 10.31 5.98
C TYR A 101 -0.46 8.85 6.28
N PHE A 102 0.50 8.59 7.15
CA PHE A 102 0.91 7.22 7.48
C PHE A 102 0.92 7.03 8.98
N LYS A 103 0.74 5.79 9.42
CA LYS A 103 0.63 5.48 10.83
C LYS A 103 1.40 4.23 11.17
N VAL A 104 2.03 4.23 12.35
CA VAL A 104 2.71 3.04 12.87
C VAL A 104 1.68 2.19 13.61
N PRO A 105 1.52 0.91 13.25
CA PRO A 105 0.60 0.03 13.98
C PRO A 105 1.12 -0.27 15.39
N ALA A 106 0.19 -0.56 16.30
CA ALA A 106 0.49 -0.73 17.73
C ALA A 106 1.49 -1.85 18.00
N ARG A 107 1.43 -2.96 17.26
CA ARG A 107 2.33 -4.10 17.41
C ARG A 107 2.95 -4.40 16.07
N ASN A 108 4.02 -3.68 15.77
CA ASN A 108 4.65 -3.81 14.48
C ASN A 108 5.98 -4.57 14.59
N PRO A 109 6.11 -5.73 13.94
CA PRO A 109 7.39 -6.47 13.97
C PRO A 109 8.55 -5.71 13.34
N TYR A 110 8.27 -4.69 12.53
CA TYR A 110 9.31 -3.85 11.92
C TYR A 110 9.70 -2.64 12.77
N GLY A 111 9.06 -2.45 13.93
CA GLY A 111 9.41 -1.37 14.85
C GLY A 111 8.64 -0.09 14.58
N ASN A 112 9.31 1.05 14.79
CA ASN A 112 8.70 2.37 14.67
C ASN A 112 8.68 2.83 13.21
N THR A 113 7.82 2.21 12.42
CA THR A 113 7.66 2.51 10.99
C THR A 113 6.24 2.14 10.55
N PRO A 114 5.68 2.85 9.56
CA PRO A 114 4.42 2.43 8.95
C PRO A 114 4.49 1.12 8.17
N LYS A 115 5.69 0.62 7.89
CA LYS A 115 5.84 -0.65 7.17
C LYS A 115 5.23 -1.79 7.97
N ILE A 116 4.33 -2.56 7.34
CA ILE A 116 3.70 -3.73 7.95
C ILE A 116 4.09 -5.04 7.25
N GLY A 117 4.70 -4.96 6.09
CA GLY A 117 5.10 -6.13 5.34
C GLY A 117 5.70 -5.77 4.00
N THR A 118 5.78 -6.77 3.13
CA THR A 118 6.31 -6.59 1.78
C THR A 118 5.64 -7.58 0.84
N LEU A 119 5.78 -7.37 -0.47
CA LEU A 119 5.20 -8.24 -1.47
C LEU A 119 5.98 -9.56 -1.56
N HIS A 120 5.24 -10.67 -1.56
CA HIS A 120 5.82 -11.99 -1.72
C HIS A 120 6.07 -12.27 -3.20
N ALA A 121 7.14 -13.03 -3.49
CA ALA A 121 7.51 -13.36 -4.87
C ALA A 121 6.38 -14.04 -5.63
N THR A 122 5.56 -14.85 -4.97
CA THR A 122 4.46 -15.57 -5.63
C THR A 122 3.38 -14.66 -6.21
N ILE A 123 3.25 -13.42 -5.70
CA ILE A 123 2.21 -12.50 -6.16
C ILE A 123 2.74 -11.49 -7.20
N LEU A 124 4.05 -11.41 -7.40
CA LEU A 124 4.65 -10.36 -8.24
C LEU A 124 4.18 -10.42 -9.69
N ARG A 125 3.99 -11.61 -10.25
CA ARG A 125 3.51 -11.73 -11.62
C ARG A 125 2.09 -11.18 -11.77
N ALA A 126 1.21 -11.48 -10.82
CA ALA A 126 -0.15 -10.96 -10.84
C ALA A 126 -0.16 -9.43 -10.69
N ILE A 127 0.71 -8.91 -9.85
CA ILE A 127 0.87 -7.46 -9.66
C ILE A 127 1.34 -6.80 -10.96
N GLU A 128 2.35 -7.35 -11.60
CA GLU A 128 2.86 -6.82 -12.84
C GLU A 128 1.80 -6.83 -13.94
N THR A 129 1.06 -7.93 -14.06
CA THR A 129 -0.03 -8.04 -15.02
C THR A 129 -1.11 -6.98 -14.78
N ALA A 130 -1.51 -6.79 -13.53
CA ALA A 130 -2.52 -5.80 -13.19
C ALA A 130 -2.04 -4.37 -13.46
N TYR A 131 -0.78 -4.09 -13.15
CA TYR A 131 -0.21 -2.77 -13.38
C TYR A 131 -0.16 -2.44 -14.87
N ARG A 132 0.29 -3.38 -15.69
CA ARG A 132 0.30 -3.22 -17.15
C ARG A 132 -1.11 -3.00 -17.69
N ALA A 133 -2.08 -3.78 -17.22
CA ALA A 133 -3.47 -3.64 -17.64
C ALA A 133 -4.02 -2.25 -17.26
N ALA A 134 -3.65 -1.73 -16.11
CA ALA A 134 -4.07 -0.41 -15.67
C ALA A 134 -3.49 0.69 -16.54
N LEU A 135 -2.26 0.51 -17.05
CA LEU A 135 -1.60 1.49 -17.92
C LEU A 135 -2.08 1.42 -19.37
N ALA A 136 -2.59 0.29 -19.81
CA ALA A 136 -2.90 0.01 -21.22
C ALA A 136 -4.23 0.59 -21.71
N ARG A 137 -4.80 1.54 -21.05
CA ARG A 137 -6.10 2.11 -21.41
C ARG A 137 -6.10 2.94 -22.66
#